data_8b5b025f5a4ff36b6756236a99c4f391
#
_entry.id   8b5b025f5a4ff36b6756236a99c4f391
#
_cell.length_a   1.000
_cell.length_b   1.000
_cell.length_c   1.000
_cell.angle_alpha   90.00
_cell.angle_beta   90.00
_cell.angle_gamma   90.00
#
_symmetry.space_group_name_H-M   'P 1'
#
loop_
_entity.id
_entity.type
_entity.pdbx_description
1 polymer ?
#
loop_
_entity_poly.entity_id
_entity_poly.type
_entity_poly.pdbx_seq_one_letter_code
_entity_poly.pdbx_strand_id
1 'polypeptide(L)'
;MKEHKLRVVLLFGGRSGEHEVSLNSAQSIFKAIDRNRYSVETIGINKQGQWFWGVLPEKVINEGFPTADLAQQITLVVDPTHPHFMALDGSSLPNQGQFDLIFPVLHGPYGEDGTLQGLLEMANVPYAGSGVLGSSLGMDKDRMKAVFLEKNLPLARYVTLLRSDFLNGLDSCLADIEEKIGYPCFVKPANLGSSVGISKAHHRQELQDALNFAAIFDRKIVVEENINGREIEVSVLGNDAPEASLPGEVLPAHEFYTYEAKYSNIGSSLLIPAPLDASVIASLQKMAVEAFQAVEASGLSRVDFFVTPKNEIFLNEINTMPGFTEISMYPKLWEATGIPYSELIDRLISLGLDRYKDKQNSRISRD
;
A
#
# COMPACT_ATOMS: atom_id res chain seq x y z
N MET A 1 24.10 16.61 -27.43
CA MET A 1 22.63 16.62 -27.29
C MET A 1 22.35 16.58 -25.79
N LYS A 2 21.57 17.48 -25.22
CA LYS A 2 21.11 17.32 -23.83
C LYS A 2 20.19 16.09 -23.84
N GLU A 3 20.54 15.04 -23.10
CA GLU A 3 19.64 13.90 -22.86
C GLU A 3 18.32 14.45 -22.30
N HIS A 4 17.23 14.07 -22.93
CA HIS A 4 15.90 14.51 -22.50
C HIS A 4 15.58 13.75 -21.21
N LYS A 5 15.56 14.46 -20.07
CA LYS A 5 15.20 13.86 -18.78
C LYS A 5 13.75 13.39 -18.80
N LEU A 6 13.51 12.20 -18.28
CA LEU A 6 12.15 11.68 -18.11
C LEU A 6 11.38 12.57 -17.11
N ARG A 7 10.16 12.98 -17.46
CA ARG A 7 9.31 13.82 -16.62
C ARG A 7 8.46 12.94 -15.70
N VAL A 8 8.79 12.93 -14.43
CA VAL A 8 8.11 12.13 -13.40
C VAL A 8 7.23 13.06 -12.55
N VAL A 9 5.96 12.73 -12.43
CA VAL A 9 5.04 13.37 -11.48
C VAL A 9 5.02 12.58 -10.19
N LEU A 10 5.45 13.17 -9.10
CA LEU A 10 5.30 12.63 -7.77
C LEU A 10 3.93 13.05 -7.22
N LEU A 11 3.01 12.10 -7.07
CA LEU A 11 1.64 12.30 -6.61
C LEU A 11 1.50 11.87 -5.17
N PHE A 12 1.05 12.76 -4.26
CA PHE A 12 1.05 12.49 -2.82
C PHE A 12 -0.10 13.17 -2.06
N GLY A 13 -0.26 12.81 -0.78
CA GLY A 13 -1.31 13.27 0.11
C GLY A 13 -2.51 12.34 0.10
N GLY A 14 -3.67 12.82 -0.38
CA GLY A 14 -4.86 12.00 -0.55
C GLY A 14 -5.89 12.10 0.57
N ARG A 15 -7.08 11.58 0.29
CA ARG A 15 -8.25 11.57 1.18
C ARG A 15 -8.30 10.27 1.97
N SER A 16 -7.31 10.04 2.82
CA SER A 16 -7.22 8.84 3.66
C SER A 16 -6.71 9.15 5.07
N GLY A 17 -6.84 8.21 5.98
CA GLY A 17 -6.25 8.28 7.32
C GLY A 17 -4.72 8.23 7.30
N GLU A 18 -4.11 7.89 6.17
CA GLU A 18 -2.66 7.78 5.98
C GLU A 18 -2.06 8.98 5.21
N HIS A 19 -2.79 10.10 5.17
CA HIS A 19 -2.39 11.33 4.49
C HIS A 19 -0.97 11.78 4.87
N GLU A 20 -0.67 11.85 6.18
CA GLU A 20 0.63 12.27 6.71
C GLU A 20 1.75 11.30 6.35
N VAL A 21 1.45 10.02 6.27
CA VAL A 21 2.41 8.98 5.83
C VAL A 21 2.81 9.23 4.38
N SER A 22 1.83 9.57 3.54
CA SER A 22 2.05 9.93 2.14
C SER A 22 2.94 11.16 1.99
N LEU A 23 2.72 12.22 2.80
CA LEU A 23 3.55 13.43 2.78
C LEU A 23 5.02 13.10 3.11
N ASN A 24 5.25 12.31 4.16
CA ASN A 24 6.59 11.92 4.59
C ASN A 24 7.30 11.03 3.56
N SER A 25 6.59 10.06 3.00
CA SER A 25 7.10 9.19 1.93
C SER A 25 7.47 10.00 0.68
N ALA A 26 6.61 10.92 0.26
CA ALA A 26 6.86 11.79 -0.88
C ALA A 26 8.06 12.72 -0.65
N GLN A 27 8.22 13.27 0.57
CA GLN A 27 9.39 14.08 0.91
C GLN A 27 10.69 13.28 0.79
N SER A 28 10.70 12.03 1.26
CA SER A 28 11.86 11.15 1.16
C SER A 28 12.22 10.83 -0.29
N ILE A 29 11.23 10.45 -1.10
CA ILE A 29 11.42 10.19 -2.54
C ILE A 29 11.89 11.45 -3.26
N PHE A 30 11.25 12.60 -2.99
CA PHE A 30 11.60 13.87 -3.63
C PHE A 30 13.05 14.29 -3.39
N LYS A 31 13.61 13.95 -2.21
CA LYS A 31 15.02 14.21 -1.88
C LYS A 31 15.98 13.22 -2.55
N ALA A 32 15.59 11.95 -2.70
CA ALA A 32 16.47 10.87 -3.12
C ALA A 32 16.47 10.60 -4.64
N ILE A 33 15.42 11.00 -5.35
CA ILE A 33 15.27 10.75 -6.79
C ILE A 33 16.38 11.45 -7.60
N ASP A 34 17.00 10.73 -8.55
CA ASP A 34 18.14 11.25 -9.35
C ASP A 34 17.71 12.35 -10.31
N ARG A 35 18.04 13.59 -9.97
CA ARG A 35 17.76 14.79 -10.78
C ARG A 35 18.58 14.89 -12.07
N ASN A 36 19.60 14.04 -12.27
CA ASN A 36 20.30 13.96 -13.53
C ASN A 36 19.47 13.18 -14.57
N ARG A 37 18.73 12.18 -14.13
CA ARG A 37 17.88 11.32 -14.97
C ARG A 37 16.46 11.85 -15.13
N TYR A 38 15.90 12.45 -14.06
CA TYR A 38 14.49 12.82 -13.98
C TYR A 38 14.27 14.33 -13.81
N SER A 39 13.27 14.85 -14.52
CA SER A 39 12.62 16.11 -14.21
C SER A 39 11.39 15.78 -13.36
N VAL A 40 11.33 16.29 -12.13
CA VAL A 40 10.29 15.91 -11.18
C VAL A 40 9.37 17.09 -10.93
N GLU A 41 8.10 16.87 -11.27
CA GLU A 41 6.99 17.72 -10.87
C GLU A 41 6.27 17.10 -9.66
N THR A 42 5.66 17.93 -8.84
CA THR A 42 4.95 17.47 -7.64
C THR A 42 3.48 17.85 -7.72
N ILE A 43 2.60 16.90 -7.37
CA ILE A 43 1.17 17.15 -7.26
C ILE A 43 0.72 16.66 -5.88
N GLY A 44 0.23 17.62 -5.08
CA GLY A 44 -0.33 17.33 -3.76
C GLY A 44 -1.86 17.22 -3.82
N ILE A 45 -2.41 16.20 -3.15
CA ILE A 45 -3.84 16.01 -2.96
C ILE A 45 -4.16 16.29 -1.49
N ASN A 46 -5.03 17.28 -1.22
CA ASN A 46 -5.42 17.57 0.16
C ASN A 46 -6.44 16.55 0.71
N LYS A 47 -6.80 16.68 2.00
CA LYS A 47 -7.77 15.78 2.66
C LYS A 47 -9.20 15.90 2.12
N GLN A 48 -9.52 16.94 1.35
CA GLN A 48 -10.78 17.11 0.64
C GLN A 48 -10.77 16.48 -0.76
N GLY A 49 -9.60 16.00 -1.23
CA GLY A 49 -9.43 15.38 -2.54
C GLY A 49 -9.15 16.38 -3.66
N GLN A 50 -8.79 17.62 -3.36
CA GLN A 50 -8.41 18.62 -4.33
C GLN A 50 -6.93 18.47 -4.70
N TRP A 51 -6.61 18.59 -5.98
CA TRP A 51 -5.27 18.39 -6.54
C TRP A 51 -4.61 19.74 -6.83
N PHE A 52 -3.35 19.89 -6.42
CA PHE A 52 -2.58 21.13 -6.56
C PHE A 52 -1.24 20.88 -7.23
N TRP A 53 -0.91 21.67 -8.27
CA TRP A 53 0.34 21.58 -9.01
C TRP A 53 1.49 22.30 -8.28
N GLY A 54 2.69 21.68 -8.34
CA GLY A 54 3.94 22.32 -7.87
C GLY A 54 4.05 22.48 -6.36
N VAL A 55 3.18 21.81 -5.59
CA VAL A 55 3.20 21.86 -4.13
C VAL A 55 4.28 20.94 -3.62
N LEU A 56 5.23 21.45 -2.83
CA LEU A 56 6.33 20.67 -2.27
C LEU A 56 5.90 19.93 -1.00
N PRO A 57 6.20 18.62 -0.84
CA PRO A 57 5.84 17.86 0.35
C PRO A 57 6.32 18.51 1.65
N GLU A 58 7.56 19.02 1.69
CA GLU A 58 8.13 19.69 2.86
C GLU A 58 7.34 20.94 3.27
N LYS A 59 6.88 21.74 2.31
CA LYS A 59 6.04 22.91 2.61
C LYS A 59 4.70 22.50 3.20
N VAL A 60 4.06 21.45 2.62
CA VAL A 60 2.78 20.96 3.14
C VAL A 60 2.91 20.42 4.56
N ILE A 61 3.99 19.72 4.88
CA ILE A 61 4.27 19.22 6.23
C ILE A 61 4.38 20.36 7.24
N ASN A 62 5.06 21.45 6.87
CA ASN A 62 5.35 22.57 7.77
C ASN A 62 4.21 23.62 7.83
N GLU A 63 3.53 23.88 6.74
CA GLU A 63 2.62 25.02 6.56
C GLU A 63 1.18 24.60 6.22
N GLY A 64 0.95 23.30 5.89
CA GLY A 64 -0.31 22.80 5.36
C GLY A 64 -0.45 23.02 3.86
N PHE A 65 -1.57 22.53 3.30
CA PHE A 65 -1.88 22.76 1.90
C PHE A 65 -2.21 24.24 1.64
N PRO A 66 -1.72 24.81 0.52
CA PRO A 66 -2.09 26.17 0.14
C PRO A 66 -3.59 26.24 -0.18
N THR A 67 -4.15 27.44 -0.04
CA THR A 67 -5.50 27.75 -0.51
C THR A 67 -5.51 27.87 -2.06
N ALA A 68 -6.68 27.72 -2.68
CA ALA A 68 -6.81 27.72 -4.14
C ALA A 68 -6.36 29.05 -4.81
N ASP A 69 -6.31 30.15 -4.06
CA ASP A 69 -5.79 31.44 -4.50
C ASP A 69 -4.25 31.56 -4.45
N LEU A 70 -3.59 30.60 -3.74
CA LEU A 70 -2.12 30.57 -3.58
C LEU A 70 -1.43 29.47 -4.39
N ALA A 71 -2.20 28.50 -4.93
CA ALA A 71 -1.66 27.40 -5.74
C ALA A 71 -2.64 27.02 -6.85
N GLN A 72 -2.11 26.57 -7.98
CA GLN A 72 -2.92 26.13 -9.11
C GLN A 72 -3.64 24.82 -8.79
N GLN A 73 -4.95 24.88 -8.68
CA GLN A 73 -5.79 23.68 -8.61
C GLN A 73 -5.92 23.08 -10.01
N ILE A 74 -5.77 21.76 -10.09
CA ILE A 74 -5.66 21.04 -11.36
C ILE A 74 -6.61 19.84 -11.45
N THR A 75 -6.76 19.33 -12.67
CA THR A 75 -7.37 18.02 -12.95
C THR A 75 -6.54 17.27 -13.99
N LEU A 76 -6.62 15.93 -13.95
CA LEU A 76 -6.11 15.08 -15.02
C LEU A 76 -7.12 15.07 -16.18
N VAL A 77 -6.68 15.38 -17.37
CA VAL A 77 -7.47 15.21 -18.58
C VAL A 77 -7.40 13.75 -19.00
N VAL A 78 -8.54 13.07 -18.94
CA VAL A 78 -8.67 11.63 -19.22
C VAL A 78 -8.92 11.44 -20.72
N ASP A 79 -7.94 11.87 -21.53
CA ASP A 79 -7.90 11.60 -22.96
C ASP A 79 -6.74 10.64 -23.24
N PRO A 80 -7.00 9.35 -23.60
CA PRO A 80 -5.95 8.36 -23.78
C PRO A 80 -4.97 8.65 -24.91
N THR A 81 -5.28 9.61 -25.79
CA THR A 81 -4.41 10.04 -26.88
C THR A 81 -3.50 11.19 -26.47
N HIS A 82 -3.91 11.99 -25.48
CA HIS A 82 -3.19 13.18 -25.02
C HIS A 82 -3.40 13.42 -23.51
N PRO A 83 -2.99 12.47 -22.62
CA PRO A 83 -3.13 12.66 -21.19
C PRO A 83 -2.21 13.78 -20.70
N HIS A 84 -2.77 14.72 -19.96
CA HIS A 84 -2.04 15.85 -19.37
C HIS A 84 -2.81 16.42 -18.18
N PHE A 85 -2.14 17.21 -17.35
CA PHE A 85 -2.81 18.00 -16.34
C PHE A 85 -3.23 19.36 -16.88
N MET A 86 -4.35 19.86 -16.40
CA MET A 86 -4.91 21.17 -16.76
C MET A 86 -5.28 21.94 -15.49
N ALA A 87 -4.93 23.24 -15.46
CA ALA A 87 -5.36 24.11 -14.38
C ALA A 87 -6.86 24.43 -14.50
N LEU A 88 -7.60 24.39 -13.39
CA LEU A 88 -9.04 24.62 -13.37
C LEU A 88 -9.42 26.08 -13.66
N ASP A 89 -8.51 27.02 -13.45
CA ASP A 89 -8.67 28.44 -13.77
C ASP A 89 -8.32 28.78 -15.22
N GLY A 90 -7.92 27.79 -16.03
CA GLY A 90 -7.52 27.94 -17.42
C GLY A 90 -6.11 28.52 -17.61
N SER A 91 -5.34 28.74 -16.56
CA SER A 91 -3.96 29.19 -16.65
C SER A 91 -3.03 28.08 -17.21
N SER A 92 -1.88 28.50 -17.75
CA SER A 92 -0.92 27.53 -18.31
C SER A 92 -0.10 26.86 -17.21
N LEU A 93 0.08 25.55 -17.31
CA LEU A 93 1.00 24.77 -16.49
C LEU A 93 2.38 24.66 -17.15
N PRO A 94 3.46 24.48 -16.37
CA PRO A 94 4.77 24.10 -16.90
C PRO A 94 4.66 22.90 -17.85
N ASN A 95 5.42 22.92 -18.94
CA ASN A 95 5.39 21.88 -19.99
C ASN A 95 3.96 21.53 -20.47
N GLN A 96 3.02 22.45 -20.40
CA GLN A 96 1.60 22.23 -20.76
C GLN A 96 0.96 21.08 -19.95
N GLY A 97 1.40 20.83 -18.72
CA GLY A 97 0.93 19.76 -17.87
C GLY A 97 1.32 18.34 -18.33
N GLN A 98 2.24 18.21 -19.30
CA GLN A 98 2.68 16.93 -19.84
C GLN A 98 3.69 16.25 -18.91
N PHE A 99 3.66 14.92 -18.90
CA PHE A 99 4.53 14.04 -18.12
C PHE A 99 4.77 12.71 -18.85
N ASP A 100 5.73 11.94 -18.37
CA ASP A 100 6.07 10.63 -18.96
C ASP A 100 5.70 9.47 -18.03
N LEU A 101 5.61 9.70 -16.70
CA LEU A 101 5.18 8.72 -15.72
C LEU A 101 4.64 9.42 -14.46
N ILE A 102 3.61 8.85 -13.83
CA ILE A 102 3.17 9.21 -12.48
C ILE A 102 3.77 8.21 -11.47
N PHE A 103 4.39 8.74 -10.42
CA PHE A 103 4.81 7.97 -9.26
C PHE A 103 3.83 8.27 -8.11
N PRO A 104 2.79 7.45 -7.92
CA PRO A 104 1.85 7.64 -6.82
C PRO A 104 2.49 7.18 -5.51
N VAL A 105 2.36 8.01 -4.47
CA VAL A 105 2.77 7.72 -3.10
C VAL A 105 1.58 8.00 -2.19
N LEU A 106 0.48 7.33 -2.49
CA LEU A 106 -0.78 7.48 -1.78
C LEU A 106 -1.08 6.19 -1.02
N HIS A 107 -1.28 6.30 0.28
CA HIS A 107 -1.55 5.15 1.14
C HIS A 107 -3.03 5.09 1.53
N GLY A 108 -3.56 3.86 1.68
CA GLY A 108 -4.93 3.60 2.07
C GLY A 108 -5.97 3.84 0.96
N PRO A 109 -7.24 4.07 1.34
CA PRO A 109 -8.34 4.28 0.40
C PRO A 109 -8.07 5.40 -0.59
N TYR A 110 -8.53 5.22 -1.84
CA TYR A 110 -8.32 6.11 -2.99
C TYR A 110 -6.87 6.23 -3.49
N GLY A 111 -5.92 5.54 -2.84
CA GLY A 111 -4.51 5.52 -3.23
C GLY A 111 -4.03 4.15 -3.69
N GLU A 112 -4.35 3.11 -2.91
CA GLU A 112 -3.90 1.73 -3.16
C GLU A 112 -5.05 0.71 -3.25
N ASP A 113 -6.27 1.17 -3.48
CA ASP A 113 -7.48 0.34 -3.58
C ASP A 113 -7.97 0.09 -5.02
N GLY A 114 -7.22 0.54 -6.02
CA GLY A 114 -7.57 0.42 -7.43
C GLY A 114 -8.29 1.64 -8.01
N THR A 115 -8.76 2.59 -7.19
CA THR A 115 -9.51 3.77 -7.67
C THR A 115 -8.62 4.76 -8.43
N LEU A 116 -7.46 5.12 -7.88
CA LEU A 116 -6.48 5.94 -8.59
C LEU A 116 -5.98 5.20 -9.82
N GLN A 117 -5.63 3.93 -9.68
CA GLN A 117 -5.14 3.10 -10.78
C GLN A 117 -6.16 3.05 -11.92
N GLY A 118 -7.46 2.92 -11.62
CA GLY A 118 -8.52 2.97 -12.61
C GLY A 118 -8.58 4.31 -13.38
N LEU A 119 -8.39 5.43 -12.69
CA LEU A 119 -8.29 6.75 -13.32
C LEU A 119 -7.10 6.82 -14.28
N LEU A 120 -5.92 6.34 -13.86
CA LEU A 120 -4.71 6.35 -14.67
C LEU A 120 -4.79 5.38 -15.87
N GLU A 121 -5.44 4.24 -15.68
CA GLU A 121 -5.71 3.28 -16.77
C GLU A 121 -6.66 3.87 -17.83
N MET A 122 -7.73 4.56 -17.42
CA MET A 122 -8.65 5.25 -18.32
C MET A 122 -7.97 6.37 -19.11
N ALA A 123 -7.02 7.06 -18.50
CA ALA A 123 -6.21 8.08 -19.14
C ALA A 123 -5.04 7.52 -19.97
N ASN A 124 -4.82 6.19 -19.95
CA ASN A 124 -3.68 5.53 -20.61
C ASN A 124 -2.32 6.10 -20.17
N VAL A 125 -2.13 6.27 -18.88
CA VAL A 125 -0.95 6.90 -18.26
C VAL A 125 -0.02 5.84 -17.66
N PRO A 126 1.30 5.90 -17.93
CA PRO A 126 2.28 5.08 -17.21
C PRO A 126 2.35 5.49 -15.73
N TYR A 127 2.39 4.50 -14.83
CA TYR A 127 2.56 4.76 -13.39
C TYR A 127 3.32 3.63 -12.69
N ALA A 128 4.00 3.98 -11.60
CA ALA A 128 4.71 3.02 -10.75
C ALA A 128 3.73 2.29 -9.81
N GLY A 129 4.01 1.02 -9.53
CA GLY A 129 3.23 0.20 -8.62
C GLY A 129 2.19 -0.70 -9.30
N SER A 130 1.35 -1.32 -8.49
CA SER A 130 0.35 -2.31 -8.92
C SER A 130 -0.77 -1.70 -9.76
N GLY A 131 -1.33 -2.51 -10.66
CA GLY A 131 -2.50 -2.17 -11.45
C GLY A 131 -3.80 -2.19 -10.64
N VAL A 132 -4.93 -2.02 -11.34
CA VAL A 132 -6.27 -1.98 -10.71
C VAL A 132 -6.54 -3.25 -9.89
N LEU A 133 -6.34 -4.43 -10.48
CA LEU A 133 -6.65 -5.70 -9.83
C LEU A 133 -5.75 -5.95 -8.62
N GLY A 134 -4.43 -5.81 -8.77
CA GLY A 134 -3.49 -6.03 -7.68
C GLY A 134 -3.71 -5.09 -6.49
N SER A 135 -3.99 -3.82 -6.77
CA SER A 135 -4.32 -2.84 -5.74
C SER A 135 -5.64 -3.19 -5.03
N SER A 136 -6.70 -3.51 -5.77
CA SER A 136 -8.00 -3.83 -5.18
C SER A 136 -7.98 -5.12 -4.37
N LEU A 137 -7.29 -6.16 -4.85
CA LEU A 137 -7.13 -7.42 -4.12
C LEU A 137 -6.26 -7.26 -2.88
N GLY A 138 -5.14 -6.52 -2.99
CA GLY A 138 -4.25 -6.26 -1.86
C GLY A 138 -4.92 -5.47 -0.73
N MET A 139 -5.86 -4.58 -1.08
CA MET A 139 -6.56 -3.75 -0.10
C MET A 139 -7.67 -4.50 0.64
N ASP A 140 -8.43 -5.36 -0.03
CA ASP A 140 -9.57 -6.09 0.54
C ASP A 140 -9.12 -7.39 1.22
N LYS A 141 -8.97 -7.38 2.54
CA LYS A 141 -8.46 -8.52 3.33
C LYS A 141 -9.22 -9.83 3.09
N ASP A 142 -10.52 -9.78 2.85
CA ASP A 142 -11.33 -10.96 2.55
C ASP A 142 -11.00 -11.55 1.18
N ARG A 143 -10.94 -10.71 0.15
CA ARG A 143 -10.64 -11.16 -1.22
C ARG A 143 -9.17 -11.57 -1.36
N MET A 144 -8.26 -10.82 -0.76
CA MET A 144 -6.84 -11.16 -0.66
C MET A 144 -6.65 -12.56 -0.06
N LYS A 145 -7.26 -12.83 1.10
CA LYS A 145 -7.18 -14.15 1.76
C LYS A 145 -7.81 -15.27 0.91
N ALA A 146 -8.91 -15.01 0.22
CA ALA A 146 -9.53 -16.00 -0.68
C ALA A 146 -8.59 -16.39 -1.83
N VAL A 147 -7.85 -15.44 -2.40
CA VAL A 147 -6.85 -15.69 -3.44
C VAL A 147 -5.65 -16.45 -2.88
N PHE A 148 -5.18 -16.11 -1.68
CA PHE A 148 -4.09 -16.82 -1.01
C PHE A 148 -4.45 -18.28 -0.69
N LEU A 149 -5.69 -18.55 -0.25
CA LEU A 149 -6.18 -19.92 -0.02
C LEU A 149 -6.22 -20.73 -1.33
N GLU A 150 -6.59 -20.13 -2.44
CA GLU A 150 -6.55 -20.80 -3.76
C GLU A 150 -5.15 -21.25 -4.11
N LYS A 151 -4.13 -20.49 -3.71
CA LYS A 151 -2.70 -20.83 -3.88
C LYS A 151 -2.13 -21.72 -2.77
N ASN A 152 -2.96 -22.19 -1.85
CA ASN A 152 -2.55 -23.00 -0.69
C ASN A 152 -1.51 -22.31 0.21
N LEU A 153 -1.53 -20.98 0.28
CA LEU A 153 -0.68 -20.21 1.19
C LEU A 153 -1.27 -20.32 2.62
N PRO A 154 -0.45 -20.63 3.64
CA PRO A 154 -0.92 -20.79 5.02
C PRO A 154 -1.43 -19.46 5.59
N LEU A 155 -2.65 -19.44 6.09
CA LEU A 155 -3.31 -18.28 6.69
C LEU A 155 -3.80 -18.61 8.09
N ALA A 156 -3.95 -17.58 8.93
CA ALA A 156 -4.78 -17.66 10.12
C ALA A 156 -6.22 -17.99 9.73
N ARG A 157 -6.93 -18.79 10.56
CA ARG A 157 -8.36 -19.04 10.36
C ARG A 157 -9.10 -17.70 10.46
N TYR A 158 -10.09 -17.51 9.61
CA TYR A 158 -10.86 -16.29 9.60
C TYR A 158 -12.32 -16.53 9.20
N VAL A 159 -13.16 -15.59 9.58
CA VAL A 159 -14.54 -15.46 9.10
C VAL A 159 -14.79 -14.03 8.62
N THR A 160 -15.64 -13.89 7.63
CA THR A 160 -16.03 -12.59 7.10
C THR A 160 -17.51 -12.36 7.31
N LEU A 161 -17.88 -11.17 7.78
CA LEU A 161 -19.27 -10.76 7.98
C LEU A 161 -19.51 -9.42 7.28
N LEU A 162 -20.76 -9.18 6.94
CA LEU A 162 -21.24 -7.83 6.58
C LEU A 162 -21.83 -7.15 7.81
N ARG A 163 -21.74 -5.83 7.86
CA ARG A 163 -22.41 -5.02 8.89
C ARG A 163 -23.89 -5.39 9.05
N SER A 164 -24.59 -5.68 7.95
CA SER A 164 -25.98 -6.12 7.95
C SER A 164 -26.19 -7.44 8.70
N ASP A 165 -25.24 -8.36 8.67
CA ASP A 165 -25.40 -9.70 9.21
C ASP A 165 -25.52 -9.65 10.74
N PHE A 166 -24.61 -8.96 11.41
CA PHE A 166 -24.65 -8.85 12.86
C PHE A 166 -25.67 -7.82 13.37
N LEU A 167 -26.05 -6.80 12.59
CA LEU A 167 -27.16 -5.92 12.96
C LEU A 167 -28.52 -6.65 12.97
N ASN A 168 -28.67 -7.68 12.13
CA ASN A 168 -29.90 -8.48 12.04
C ASN A 168 -29.87 -9.75 12.90
N GLY A 169 -28.69 -10.24 13.33
CA GLY A 169 -28.53 -11.51 14.02
C GLY A 169 -27.26 -11.60 14.87
N LEU A 170 -27.05 -10.62 15.76
CA LEU A 170 -25.82 -10.50 16.54
C LEU A 170 -25.45 -11.79 17.28
N ASP A 171 -26.38 -12.39 18.03
CA ASP A 171 -26.08 -13.59 18.83
C ASP A 171 -25.65 -14.79 17.99
N SER A 172 -26.26 -14.97 16.80
CA SER A 172 -25.86 -16.04 15.89
C SER A 172 -24.49 -15.80 15.28
N CYS A 173 -24.17 -14.54 14.92
CA CYS A 173 -22.83 -14.17 14.42
C CYS A 173 -21.76 -14.38 15.49
N LEU A 174 -22.02 -13.95 16.74
CA LEU A 174 -21.09 -14.16 17.84
C LEU A 174 -20.84 -15.65 18.09
N ALA A 175 -21.88 -16.47 18.10
CA ALA A 175 -21.75 -17.93 18.28
C ALA A 175 -20.95 -18.58 17.14
N ASP A 176 -21.19 -18.19 15.89
CA ASP A 176 -20.45 -18.69 14.73
C ASP A 176 -18.96 -18.34 14.79
N ILE A 177 -18.62 -17.10 15.23
CA ILE A 177 -17.22 -16.68 15.43
C ILE A 177 -16.57 -17.47 16.57
N GLU A 178 -17.28 -17.65 17.70
CA GLU A 178 -16.79 -18.42 18.85
C GLU A 178 -16.49 -19.87 18.48
N GLU A 179 -17.35 -20.49 17.68
CA GLU A 179 -17.16 -21.88 17.21
C GLU A 179 -15.98 -22.01 16.24
N LYS A 180 -15.87 -21.10 15.25
CA LYS A 180 -14.88 -21.22 14.16
C LYS A 180 -13.50 -20.68 14.52
N ILE A 181 -13.46 -19.61 15.30
CA ILE A 181 -12.24 -18.83 15.61
C ILE A 181 -11.83 -19.00 17.07
N GLY A 182 -12.76 -18.73 18.02
CA GLY A 182 -12.48 -18.69 19.45
C GLY A 182 -11.77 -17.39 19.88
N TYR A 183 -11.14 -17.44 21.06
CA TYR A 183 -10.47 -16.30 21.69
C TYR A 183 -9.00 -16.60 22.04
N PRO A 184 -8.09 -15.60 22.03
CA PRO A 184 -8.35 -14.24 21.55
C PRO A 184 -8.48 -14.20 20.03
N CYS A 185 -9.19 -13.19 19.49
CA CYS A 185 -9.32 -12.97 18.06
C CYS A 185 -9.12 -11.48 17.71
N PHE A 186 -8.80 -11.21 16.45
CA PHE A 186 -8.69 -9.87 15.91
C PHE A 186 -9.88 -9.56 15.02
N VAL A 187 -10.49 -8.39 15.23
CA VAL A 187 -11.58 -7.85 14.42
C VAL A 187 -11.05 -6.70 13.59
N LYS A 188 -11.19 -6.77 12.26
CA LYS A 188 -10.57 -5.83 11.31
C LYS A 188 -11.59 -5.36 10.27
N PRO A 189 -11.64 -4.06 9.91
CA PRO A 189 -12.26 -3.63 8.66
C PRO A 189 -11.55 -4.29 7.47
N ALA A 190 -12.29 -4.68 6.42
CA ALA A 190 -11.68 -5.38 5.28
C ALA A 190 -10.79 -4.47 4.42
N ASN A 191 -11.19 -3.19 4.22
CA ASN A 191 -10.56 -2.26 3.27
C ASN A 191 -9.91 -1.04 3.96
N LEU A 192 -9.07 -1.29 4.97
CA LEU A 192 -8.29 -0.23 5.64
C LEU A 192 -6.89 -0.73 5.97
N GLY A 193 -5.94 0.23 5.94
CA GLY A 193 -4.55 0.05 6.34
C GLY A 193 -4.25 0.57 7.75
N SER A 194 -2.95 0.59 8.10
CA SER A 194 -2.37 1.22 9.30
C SER A 194 -3.05 0.88 10.63
N SER A 195 -3.60 -0.32 10.75
CA SER A 195 -4.30 -0.80 11.98
C SER A 195 -5.53 0.03 12.39
N VAL A 196 -6.06 0.90 11.52
CA VAL A 196 -7.27 1.69 11.80
C VAL A 196 -8.49 0.78 11.92
N GLY A 197 -9.23 0.92 13.00
CA GLY A 197 -10.45 0.13 13.24
C GLY A 197 -10.20 -1.33 13.67
N ILE A 198 -8.95 -1.73 13.92
CA ILE A 198 -8.60 -3.07 14.40
C ILE A 198 -8.71 -3.13 15.92
N SER A 199 -9.30 -4.21 16.42
CA SER A 199 -9.38 -4.52 17.86
C SER A 199 -9.09 -5.98 18.14
N LYS A 200 -8.48 -6.28 19.28
CA LYS A 200 -8.31 -7.62 19.83
C LYS A 200 -9.41 -7.89 20.83
N ALA A 201 -10.05 -9.04 20.74
CA ALA A 201 -11.12 -9.47 21.64
C ALA A 201 -10.73 -10.74 22.38
N HIS A 202 -10.93 -10.76 23.71
CA HIS A 202 -10.60 -11.90 24.59
C HIS A 202 -11.85 -12.65 25.08
N HIS A 203 -13.03 -12.07 24.89
CA HIS A 203 -14.32 -12.66 25.28
C HIS A 203 -15.46 -12.00 24.48
N ARG A 204 -16.66 -12.59 24.62
CA ARG A 204 -17.87 -12.21 23.85
C ARG A 204 -18.21 -10.72 23.87
N GLN A 205 -18.12 -10.05 25.04
CA GLN A 205 -18.44 -8.65 25.12
C GLN A 205 -17.45 -7.78 24.32
N GLU A 206 -16.14 -8.04 24.47
CA GLU A 206 -15.12 -7.35 23.68
C GLU A 206 -15.27 -7.62 22.18
N LEU A 207 -15.67 -8.85 21.78
CA LEU A 207 -15.94 -9.18 20.38
C LEU A 207 -17.10 -8.33 19.82
N GLN A 208 -18.19 -8.21 20.58
CA GLN A 208 -19.32 -7.36 20.21
C GLN A 208 -18.90 -5.89 20.03
N ASP A 209 -18.14 -5.36 20.99
CA ASP A 209 -17.66 -3.98 20.95
C ASP A 209 -16.71 -3.75 19.77
N ALA A 210 -15.82 -4.70 19.51
CA ALA A 210 -14.90 -4.68 18.37
C ALA A 210 -15.63 -4.74 17.02
N LEU A 211 -16.66 -5.56 16.87
CA LEU A 211 -17.50 -5.60 15.67
C LEU A 211 -18.20 -4.26 15.43
N ASN A 212 -18.79 -3.66 16.47
CA ASN A 212 -19.42 -2.35 16.38
C ASN A 212 -18.40 -1.27 15.98
N PHE A 213 -17.19 -1.32 16.53
CA PHE A 213 -16.13 -0.36 16.23
C PHE A 213 -15.62 -0.52 14.79
N ALA A 214 -15.30 -1.74 14.34
CA ALA A 214 -14.86 -1.99 12.97
C ALA A 214 -15.93 -1.60 11.93
N ALA A 215 -17.20 -1.78 12.27
CA ALA A 215 -18.34 -1.43 11.43
C ALA A 215 -18.51 0.08 11.18
N ILE A 216 -17.87 0.95 11.95
CA ILE A 216 -17.82 2.39 11.67
C ILE A 216 -17.00 2.66 10.40
N PHE A 217 -15.95 1.87 10.19
CA PHE A 217 -14.96 2.08 9.13
C PHE A 217 -15.27 1.35 7.83
N ASP A 218 -15.84 0.13 7.91
CA ASP A 218 -16.18 -0.65 6.72
C ASP A 218 -17.52 -1.39 6.90
N ARG A 219 -18.17 -1.67 5.78
CA ARG A 219 -19.33 -2.55 5.73
C ARG A 219 -18.98 -4.03 5.86
N LYS A 220 -17.73 -4.40 5.51
CA LYS A 220 -17.19 -5.77 5.55
C LYS A 220 -16.14 -5.87 6.63
N ILE A 221 -16.27 -6.87 7.50
CA ILE A 221 -15.44 -7.09 8.68
C ILE A 221 -14.85 -8.49 8.57
N VAL A 222 -13.56 -8.60 8.85
CA VAL A 222 -12.83 -9.88 8.94
C VAL A 222 -12.48 -10.13 10.41
N VAL A 223 -12.82 -11.31 10.91
CA VAL A 223 -12.42 -11.77 12.25
C VAL A 223 -11.43 -12.91 12.09
N GLU A 224 -10.26 -12.79 12.71
CA GLU A 224 -9.14 -13.72 12.55
C GLU A 224 -8.70 -14.28 13.90
N GLU A 225 -8.25 -15.53 13.93
CA GLU A 225 -7.59 -16.08 15.10
C GLU A 225 -6.29 -15.35 15.42
N ASN A 226 -5.95 -15.30 16.69
CA ASN A 226 -4.67 -14.76 17.12
C ASN A 226 -3.54 -15.79 16.89
N ILE A 227 -2.58 -15.44 16.05
CA ILE A 227 -1.35 -16.23 15.89
C ILE A 227 -0.30 -15.70 16.88
N ASN A 228 0.15 -16.56 17.76
CA ASN A 228 1.27 -16.24 18.66
C ASN A 228 2.59 -16.46 17.92
N GLY A 229 3.10 -15.42 17.31
CA GLY A 229 4.29 -15.46 16.47
C GLY A 229 5.02 -14.11 16.40
N ARG A 230 6.22 -14.14 15.84
CA ARG A 230 7.02 -12.96 15.50
C ARG A 230 6.45 -12.30 14.23
N GLU A 231 6.37 -11.00 14.19
CA GLU A 231 5.95 -10.26 12.98
C GLU A 231 7.14 -10.10 12.04
N ILE A 232 7.08 -10.75 10.89
CA ILE A 232 8.15 -10.75 9.87
C ILE A 232 7.63 -10.11 8.60
N GLU A 233 8.38 -9.17 8.06
CA GLU A 233 8.05 -8.47 6.82
C GLU A 233 9.09 -8.80 5.73
N VAL A 234 8.62 -8.99 4.49
CA VAL A 234 9.44 -9.24 3.30
C VAL A 234 9.02 -8.26 2.21
N SER A 235 9.99 -7.53 1.64
CA SER A 235 9.73 -6.66 0.50
C SER A 235 9.84 -7.44 -0.82
N VAL A 236 8.93 -7.15 -1.76
CA VAL A 236 8.95 -7.73 -3.11
C VAL A 236 9.07 -6.60 -4.13
N LEU A 237 9.87 -6.82 -5.18
CA LEU A 237 10.16 -5.88 -6.26
C LEU A 237 10.15 -6.61 -7.60
N GLY A 238 9.42 -6.08 -8.58
CA GLY A 238 9.38 -6.62 -9.94
C GLY A 238 7.99 -6.59 -10.56
N ASN A 239 7.89 -7.15 -11.76
CA ASN A 239 6.63 -7.42 -12.46
C ASN A 239 6.47 -8.94 -12.60
N ASP A 240 6.70 -9.52 -13.78
CA ASP A 240 6.49 -10.95 -14.08
C ASP A 240 7.48 -11.89 -13.36
N ALA A 241 8.69 -11.40 -13.08
CA ALA A 241 9.74 -12.12 -12.36
C ALA A 241 10.14 -11.34 -11.08
N PRO A 242 9.28 -11.29 -10.06
CA PRO A 242 9.56 -10.52 -8.86
C PRO A 242 10.62 -11.18 -7.99
N GLU A 243 11.39 -10.33 -7.30
CA GLU A 243 12.43 -10.71 -6.34
C GLU A 243 11.97 -10.36 -4.92
N ALA A 244 12.36 -11.18 -3.93
CA ALA A 244 12.10 -10.93 -2.52
C ALA A 244 13.38 -10.51 -1.79
N SER A 245 13.27 -9.53 -0.90
CA SER A 245 14.35 -9.07 -0.03
C SER A 245 14.69 -10.09 1.06
N LEU A 246 15.76 -9.81 1.81
CA LEU A 246 15.93 -10.39 3.14
C LEU A 246 14.74 -10.00 4.03
N PRO A 247 14.28 -10.89 4.95
CA PRO A 247 13.20 -10.58 5.88
C PRO A 247 13.69 -9.65 7.00
N GLY A 248 12.79 -8.81 7.50
CA GLY A 248 12.95 -8.04 8.71
C GLY A 248 11.91 -8.40 9.76
N GLU A 249 12.24 -8.21 11.02
CA GLU A 249 11.34 -8.40 12.15
C GLU A 249 10.93 -7.07 12.75
N VAL A 250 9.65 -6.94 13.03
CA VAL A 250 9.09 -5.83 13.81
C VAL A 250 8.98 -6.27 15.26
N LEU A 251 9.65 -5.53 16.17
CA LEU A 251 9.51 -5.73 17.62
C LEU A 251 8.56 -4.64 18.16
N PRO A 252 7.28 -4.98 18.40
CA PRO A 252 6.32 -4.01 18.91
C PRO A 252 6.66 -3.63 20.35
N ALA A 253 6.53 -2.34 20.70
CA ALA A 253 6.75 -1.85 22.07
C ALA A 253 5.59 -2.20 23.03
N HIS A 254 4.42 -2.58 22.49
CA HIS A 254 3.20 -2.94 23.23
C HIS A 254 2.64 -4.24 22.67
N GLU A 255 1.71 -4.87 23.41
CA GLU A 255 1.04 -6.12 23.02
C GLU A 255 0.37 -6.08 21.64
N PHE A 256 0.14 -4.89 21.10
CA PHE A 256 -0.45 -4.65 19.78
C PHE A 256 0.24 -3.48 19.05
N TYR A 257 0.57 -3.68 17.76
CA TYR A 257 1.25 -2.71 16.90
C TYR A 257 0.22 -1.69 16.34
N THR A 258 -0.02 -0.62 17.11
CA THR A 258 -0.99 0.45 16.77
C THR A 258 -0.49 1.39 15.67
N TYR A 259 -1.40 2.19 15.11
CA TYR A 259 -1.06 3.27 14.16
C TYR A 259 0.03 4.20 14.71
N GLU A 260 -0.07 4.61 15.98
CA GLU A 260 0.89 5.50 16.63
C GLU A 260 2.28 4.85 16.73
N ALA A 261 2.34 3.53 17.01
CA ALA A 261 3.59 2.78 17.09
C ALA A 261 4.27 2.60 15.71
N LYS A 262 3.51 2.59 14.61
CA LYS A 262 4.03 2.46 13.24
C LYS A 262 4.75 3.72 12.74
N TYR A 263 4.34 4.89 13.19
CA TYR A 263 4.78 6.19 12.63
C TYR A 263 5.40 7.15 13.65
N SER A 264 5.48 6.80 14.94
CA SER A 264 6.20 7.55 15.95
C SER A 264 7.55 6.90 16.27
N ASN A 265 8.58 7.72 16.50
CA ASN A 265 9.92 7.25 16.89
C ASN A 265 9.98 6.55 18.27
N ILE A 266 8.85 6.30 18.91
CA ILE A 266 8.75 5.87 20.32
C ILE A 266 8.30 4.41 20.47
N GLY A 267 7.92 3.70 19.37
CA GLY A 267 7.07 2.51 19.53
C GLY A 267 7.58 1.16 19.05
N SER A 268 8.57 1.06 18.16
CA SER A 268 9.02 -0.23 17.64
C SER A 268 10.48 -0.22 17.24
N SER A 269 11.17 -1.32 17.46
CA SER A 269 12.50 -1.56 16.91
C SER A 269 12.41 -2.56 15.74
N LEU A 270 13.32 -2.39 14.77
CA LEU A 270 13.42 -3.26 13.60
C LEU A 270 14.71 -4.07 13.69
N LEU A 271 14.62 -5.38 13.46
CA LEU A 271 15.78 -6.25 13.30
C LEU A 271 15.91 -6.62 11.81
N ILE A 272 16.96 -6.13 11.16
CA ILE A 272 17.22 -6.36 9.73
C ILE A 272 18.68 -6.80 9.55
N PRO A 273 18.93 -7.98 9.00
CA PRO A 273 17.93 -9.04 8.70
C PRO A 273 17.33 -9.64 9.97
N ALA A 274 16.12 -10.20 9.86
CA ALA A 274 15.49 -10.95 10.94
C ALA A 274 16.35 -12.16 11.34
N PRO A 275 16.57 -12.42 12.64
CA PRO A 275 17.34 -13.57 13.10
C PRO A 275 16.52 -14.87 12.98
N LEU A 276 16.52 -15.47 11.79
CA LEU A 276 15.80 -16.66 11.40
C LEU A 276 16.75 -17.69 10.75
N ASP A 277 16.39 -18.96 10.81
CA ASP A 277 17.09 -20.02 10.10
C ASP A 277 17.00 -19.84 8.58
N ALA A 278 18.06 -20.20 7.85
CA ALA A 278 18.13 -20.04 6.40
C ALA A 278 16.96 -20.71 5.65
N SER A 279 16.47 -21.85 6.14
CA SER A 279 15.32 -22.54 5.58
C SER A 279 14.00 -21.76 5.75
N VAL A 280 13.83 -21.07 6.89
CA VAL A 280 12.68 -20.22 7.17
C VAL A 280 12.74 -18.97 6.27
N ILE A 281 13.92 -18.35 6.15
CA ILE A 281 14.14 -17.21 5.24
C ILE A 281 13.76 -17.59 3.81
N ALA A 282 14.27 -18.70 3.29
CA ALA A 282 13.96 -19.15 1.93
C ALA A 282 12.45 -19.42 1.72
N SER A 283 11.77 -19.96 2.75
CA SER A 283 10.32 -20.19 2.70
C SER A 283 9.54 -18.89 2.69
N LEU A 284 9.92 -17.91 3.52
CA LEU A 284 9.30 -16.58 3.56
C LEU A 284 9.45 -15.85 2.23
N GLN A 285 10.66 -15.84 1.64
CA GLN A 285 10.93 -15.23 0.36
C GLN A 285 10.08 -15.86 -0.77
N LYS A 286 10.02 -17.19 -0.81
CA LYS A 286 9.19 -17.92 -1.77
C LYS A 286 7.72 -17.56 -1.62
N MET A 287 7.19 -17.62 -0.40
CA MET A 287 5.78 -17.31 -0.11
C MET A 287 5.46 -15.84 -0.41
N ALA A 288 6.39 -14.91 -0.18
CA ALA A 288 6.21 -13.50 -0.50
C ALA A 288 6.06 -13.28 -2.02
N VAL A 289 6.89 -13.95 -2.83
CA VAL A 289 6.78 -13.93 -4.30
C VAL A 289 5.46 -14.56 -4.75
N GLU A 290 5.07 -15.71 -4.18
CA GLU A 290 3.81 -16.37 -4.52
C GLU A 290 2.59 -15.51 -4.14
N ALA A 291 2.61 -14.84 -2.99
CA ALA A 291 1.56 -13.91 -2.58
C ALA A 291 1.45 -12.69 -3.51
N PHE A 292 2.60 -12.13 -3.91
CA PHE A 292 2.68 -11.02 -4.87
C PHE A 292 2.06 -11.38 -6.22
N GLN A 293 2.44 -12.53 -6.76
CA GLN A 293 1.90 -13.04 -8.03
C GLN A 293 0.43 -13.42 -7.93
N ALA A 294 -0.02 -13.96 -6.79
CA ALA A 294 -1.39 -14.38 -6.57
C ALA A 294 -2.39 -13.23 -6.66
N VAL A 295 -2.04 -12.04 -6.17
CA VAL A 295 -2.88 -10.83 -6.28
C VAL A 295 -2.61 -10.03 -7.55
N GLU A 296 -1.76 -10.50 -8.47
CA GLU A 296 -1.32 -9.77 -9.67
C GLU A 296 -0.71 -8.38 -9.33
N ALA A 297 0.08 -8.32 -8.26
CA ALA A 297 0.82 -7.12 -7.92
C ALA A 297 1.92 -6.82 -8.95
N SER A 298 2.35 -5.57 -9.03
CA SER A 298 3.44 -5.12 -9.92
C SER A 298 4.25 -4.01 -9.24
N GLY A 299 5.51 -3.92 -9.60
CA GLY A 299 6.43 -2.90 -9.10
C GLY A 299 6.91 -3.22 -7.70
N LEU A 300 6.07 -3.01 -6.69
CA LEU A 300 6.43 -3.16 -5.29
C LEU A 300 5.30 -3.76 -4.44
N SER A 301 5.69 -4.46 -3.39
CA SER A 301 4.82 -4.74 -2.24
C SER A 301 5.64 -5.09 -1.00
N ARG A 302 5.02 -5.04 0.17
CA ARG A 302 5.51 -5.64 1.40
C ARG A 302 4.53 -6.75 1.80
N VAL A 303 5.06 -7.91 2.07
CA VAL A 303 4.30 -9.08 2.50
C VAL A 303 4.62 -9.34 3.96
N ASP A 304 3.58 -9.39 4.79
CA ASP A 304 3.68 -9.46 6.23
C ASP A 304 3.26 -10.85 6.73
N PHE A 305 4.07 -11.43 7.62
CA PHE A 305 3.92 -12.80 8.11
C PHE A 305 3.96 -12.87 9.63
N PHE A 306 3.36 -13.92 10.18
CA PHE A 306 3.64 -14.39 11.52
C PHE A 306 4.46 -15.67 11.46
N VAL A 307 5.56 -15.73 12.25
CA VAL A 307 6.39 -16.94 12.40
C VAL A 307 6.32 -17.40 13.85
N THR A 308 5.73 -18.58 14.06
CA THR A 308 5.57 -19.15 15.41
C THR A 308 6.90 -19.63 16.01
N PRO A 309 6.99 -19.87 17.33
CA PRO A 309 8.18 -20.48 17.94
C PRO A 309 8.54 -21.89 17.39
N LYS A 310 7.63 -22.52 16.65
CA LYS A 310 7.86 -23.80 15.95
C LYS A 310 8.28 -23.62 14.49
N ASN A 311 8.56 -22.39 14.07
CA ASN A 311 8.86 -22.02 12.69
C ASN A 311 7.70 -22.28 11.70
N GLU A 312 6.45 -22.35 12.19
CA GLU A 312 5.27 -22.35 11.31
C GLU A 312 5.05 -20.93 10.80
N ILE A 313 4.85 -20.78 9.49
CA ILE A 313 4.70 -19.49 8.83
C ILE A 313 3.22 -19.28 8.47
N PHE A 314 2.67 -18.15 8.83
CA PHE A 314 1.33 -17.71 8.45
C PHE A 314 1.43 -16.39 7.71
N LEU A 315 0.92 -16.34 6.49
CA LEU A 315 0.79 -15.10 5.72
C LEU A 315 -0.34 -14.24 6.33
N ASN A 316 -0.04 -13.01 6.67
CA ASN A 316 -1.01 -12.07 7.24
C ASN A 316 -1.66 -11.21 6.15
N GLU A 317 -0.87 -10.36 5.49
CA GLU A 317 -1.36 -9.45 4.46
C GLU A 317 -0.27 -9.09 3.45
N ILE A 318 -0.69 -8.46 2.34
CA ILE A 318 0.18 -7.80 1.37
C ILE A 318 -0.19 -6.34 1.25
N ASN A 319 0.82 -5.46 1.25
CA ASN A 319 0.67 -4.02 1.07
C ASN A 319 1.25 -3.63 -0.28
N THR A 320 0.42 -3.18 -1.22
CA THR A 320 0.84 -2.86 -2.60
C THR A 320 1.46 -1.46 -2.74
N MET A 321 1.36 -0.62 -1.70
CA MET A 321 2.05 0.66 -1.58
C MET A 321 2.52 0.85 -0.14
N PRO A 322 3.57 0.13 0.29
CA PRO A 322 4.08 0.23 1.65
C PRO A 322 4.66 1.62 1.93
N GLY A 323 4.78 1.99 3.22
CA GLY A 323 5.46 3.21 3.61
C GLY A 323 6.85 3.30 2.98
N PHE A 324 7.18 4.48 2.44
CA PHE A 324 8.35 4.65 1.57
C PHE A 324 9.28 5.78 2.04
N THR A 325 9.43 5.96 3.36
CA THR A 325 10.48 6.81 3.93
C THR A 325 11.79 6.01 4.05
N GLU A 326 12.94 6.67 4.15
CA GLU A 326 14.24 6.01 4.38
C GLU A 326 14.26 5.12 5.64
N ILE A 327 13.42 5.42 6.63
CA ILE A 327 13.30 4.63 7.85
C ILE A 327 12.22 3.54 7.78
N SER A 328 11.41 3.51 6.73
CA SER A 328 10.37 2.50 6.52
C SER A 328 10.97 1.12 6.24
N MET A 329 10.26 0.06 6.64
CA MET A 329 10.74 -1.31 6.49
C MET A 329 11.04 -1.65 5.02
N TYR A 330 10.13 -1.31 4.08
CA TYR A 330 10.27 -1.67 2.67
C TYR A 330 11.63 -1.25 2.08
N PRO A 331 12.05 0.02 2.09
CA PRO A 331 13.36 0.39 1.55
C PRO A 331 14.53 -0.13 2.39
N LYS A 332 14.41 -0.23 3.72
CA LYS A 332 15.46 -0.80 4.57
C LYS A 332 15.76 -2.27 4.26
N LEU A 333 14.75 -3.05 3.95
CA LEU A 333 14.94 -4.45 3.55
C LEU A 333 15.69 -4.55 2.22
N TRP A 334 15.41 -3.66 1.27
CA TRP A 334 16.13 -3.61 0.01
C TRP A 334 17.57 -3.11 0.19
N GLU A 335 17.79 -2.12 1.04
CA GLU A 335 19.15 -1.66 1.38
C GLU A 335 19.99 -2.79 2.00
N ALA A 336 19.42 -3.55 2.95
CA ALA A 336 20.06 -4.73 3.53
C ALA A 336 20.28 -5.86 2.50
N THR A 337 19.49 -5.90 1.43
CA THR A 337 19.62 -6.84 0.33
C THR A 337 20.61 -6.35 -0.75
N GLY A 338 21.09 -5.10 -0.66
CA GLY A 338 22.11 -4.52 -1.54
C GLY A 338 21.57 -3.56 -2.61
N ILE A 339 20.31 -3.12 -2.51
CA ILE A 339 19.71 -2.13 -3.41
C ILE A 339 19.54 -0.81 -2.64
N PRO A 340 20.36 0.21 -2.93
CA PRO A 340 20.26 1.53 -2.30
C PRO A 340 18.94 2.23 -2.60
N TYR A 341 18.50 3.12 -1.72
CA TYR A 341 17.20 3.79 -1.82
C TYR A 341 16.98 4.54 -3.15
N SER A 342 17.97 5.27 -3.65
CA SER A 342 17.88 5.96 -4.94
C SER A 342 17.74 4.99 -6.12
N GLU A 343 18.48 3.86 -6.10
CA GLU A 343 18.37 2.81 -7.12
C GLU A 343 17.01 2.12 -7.05
N LEU A 344 16.46 1.92 -5.86
CA LEU A 344 15.11 1.36 -5.68
C LEU A 344 14.06 2.24 -6.37
N ILE A 345 14.13 3.57 -6.24
CA ILE A 345 13.26 4.51 -6.94
C ILE A 345 13.42 4.37 -8.46
N ASP A 346 14.65 4.30 -8.96
CA ASP A 346 14.94 4.11 -10.39
C ASP A 346 14.33 2.82 -10.94
N ARG A 347 14.47 1.72 -10.21
CA ARG A 347 13.88 0.42 -10.59
C ARG A 347 12.35 0.49 -10.63
N LEU A 348 11.71 1.14 -9.67
CA LEU A 348 10.25 1.30 -9.65
C LEU A 348 9.72 2.13 -10.81
N ILE A 349 10.43 3.20 -11.19
CA ILE A 349 10.10 4.00 -12.38
C ILE A 349 10.21 3.13 -13.63
N SER A 350 11.30 2.38 -13.76
CA SER A 350 11.54 1.49 -14.90
C SER A 350 10.47 0.41 -15.00
N LEU A 351 10.12 -0.26 -13.88
CA LEU A 351 9.06 -1.27 -13.82
C LEU A 351 7.69 -0.71 -14.23
N GLY A 352 7.36 0.52 -13.80
CA GLY A 352 6.13 1.19 -14.22
C GLY A 352 6.08 1.42 -15.73
N LEU A 353 7.17 1.86 -16.34
CA LEU A 353 7.28 2.04 -17.80
C LEU A 353 7.23 0.70 -18.55
N ASP A 354 7.87 -0.35 -18.03
CA ASP A 354 7.90 -1.65 -18.68
C ASP A 354 6.51 -2.30 -18.65
N ARG A 355 5.80 -2.23 -17.53
CA ARG A 355 4.40 -2.67 -17.42
C ARG A 355 3.50 -1.92 -18.43
N TYR A 356 3.66 -0.60 -18.54
CA TYR A 356 2.91 0.19 -19.50
C TYR A 356 3.21 -0.22 -20.95
N LYS A 357 4.49 -0.40 -21.32
CA LYS A 357 4.88 -0.85 -22.66
C LYS A 357 4.31 -2.23 -22.99
N ASP A 358 4.36 -3.17 -22.05
CA ASP A 358 3.79 -4.50 -22.25
C ASP A 358 2.28 -4.41 -22.52
N LYS A 359 1.56 -3.63 -21.74
CA LYS A 359 0.13 -3.40 -21.96
C LYS A 359 -0.17 -2.82 -23.35
N GLN A 360 0.66 -1.90 -23.88
CA GLN A 360 0.48 -1.34 -25.22
C GLN A 360 0.63 -2.38 -26.36
N ASN A 361 1.22 -3.55 -26.09
CA ASN A 361 1.28 -4.66 -27.04
C ASN A 361 -0.07 -5.40 -27.19
N SER A 362 -0.99 -5.20 -26.25
CA SER A 362 -2.29 -5.84 -26.26
C SER A 362 -3.29 -5.08 -27.14
N ARG A 363 -4.00 -5.79 -28.02
CA ARG A 363 -5.08 -5.21 -28.82
C ARG A 363 -6.35 -5.11 -27.99
N ILE A 364 -6.99 -3.96 -28.01
CA ILE A 364 -8.26 -3.69 -27.34
C ILE A 364 -9.45 -3.63 -28.30
N SER A 365 -9.19 -3.66 -29.63
CA SER A 365 -10.21 -3.68 -30.68
C SER A 365 -10.02 -4.89 -31.61
N ARG A 366 -11.05 -5.20 -32.40
CA ARG A 366 -10.99 -6.25 -33.42
C ARG A 366 -10.45 -5.76 -34.76
N ASP A 367 -10.30 -4.46 -34.91
CA ASP A 367 -9.86 -3.79 -36.15
C ASP A 367 -8.34 -3.73 -36.27
#